data_425064f9613b5a07ccc4de339bbacb42
#
_entry.id   425064f9613b5a07ccc4de339bbacb42
#
_cell.length_a   1.000
_cell.length_b   1.000
_cell.length_c   1.000
_cell.angle_alpha   90.00
_cell.angle_beta   90.00
_cell.angle_gamma   90.00
#
_symmetry.space_group_name_H-M   'P 1'
#
loop_
_entity.id
_entity.type
_entity.pdbx_description
1 polymer ?
#
loop_
_entity_poly.entity_id
_entity_poly.type
_entity_poly.pdbx_seq_one_letter_code
_entity_poly.pdbx_strand_id
1 'polypeptide(L)'
;MSESKRGGAQLARAVEKAYQAGQDDYHLEPMVLVENGKPVGKIGDGDAAVFCCRRGEREIELTELFTDPDFNKVQRNQLKDLDFVIMTMYHDKFKDLPIAFAPSHVVKPLAQVLSEAGKNQFHCAESEKYAHVTFFFNGGENAPFPGEDDVCVPSPKGIDFDQQPELSLPAVADQVMGALGKYDFVVTNFANGDVIGHTLNTAAKLEACKHVSHYLDVVVHDALAKGYVVAVTADHGNIEKLYTAAGKPDGAHTTNLVPFILMDPAHSGPIALRDGCLGDVAPTVLNVMGIPQPAEMTGKSLAEGHDFGKDRKMLLIICDGWGLGSGDDGDAIHLADTPYWDSLLAEQSWSKLHASGEHVGLGSGKAGNSEAGHSNLGAGRCVMQDDVRLDAAVKDGSFKKNPIFLQAIEHAKKNGTALHLLAYLTYKSSHGCIDYPLAICEMARDAGLDRVFFHIIFDGRSTEPGSAPKLLAELDEKLDAIGVGRIVDGVGRGV
;
A
#
# COMPACT_ATOMS: atom_id res chain seq x y z
N MET A 1 -42.81 1.29 13.43
CA MET A 1 -41.83 1.01 12.36
C MET A 1 -42.09 -0.42 11.90
N SER A 2 -42.40 -0.65 10.63
CA SER A 2 -42.54 -2.02 10.10
C SER A 2 -41.21 -2.71 10.30
N GLU A 3 -41.24 -3.94 10.81
CA GLU A 3 -39.98 -4.74 10.91
C GLU A 3 -39.36 -4.86 9.51
N SER A 4 -38.16 -4.36 9.38
CA SER A 4 -37.37 -4.51 8.13
C SER A 4 -37.27 -6.02 7.83
N LYS A 5 -37.57 -6.39 6.58
CA LYS A 5 -37.43 -7.76 6.09
C LYS A 5 -35.98 -8.13 5.77
N ARG A 6 -35.04 -7.16 5.93
CA ARG A 6 -33.64 -7.30 5.49
C ARG A 6 -32.71 -7.92 6.54
N GLY A 7 -33.14 -8.03 7.81
CA GLY A 7 -32.38 -8.70 8.88
C GLY A 7 -31.52 -7.76 9.75
N GLY A 8 -31.23 -6.55 9.32
CA GLY A 8 -30.38 -5.61 10.06
C GLY A 8 -30.98 -5.21 11.42
N ALA A 9 -32.28 -4.95 11.49
CA ALA A 9 -32.93 -4.63 12.73
C ALA A 9 -32.91 -5.78 13.76
N GLN A 10 -32.95 -7.04 13.28
CA GLN A 10 -32.80 -8.21 14.14
C GLN A 10 -31.39 -8.35 14.67
N LEU A 11 -30.37 -8.20 13.79
CA LEU A 11 -28.96 -8.25 14.16
C LEU A 11 -28.60 -7.09 15.11
N ALA A 12 -29.09 -5.86 14.83
CA ALA A 12 -28.86 -4.70 15.69
C ALA A 12 -29.33 -4.95 17.15
N ARG A 13 -30.54 -5.53 17.34
CA ARG A 13 -31.00 -5.90 18.66
C ARG A 13 -30.14 -6.97 19.36
N ALA A 14 -29.55 -7.89 18.60
CA ALA A 14 -28.63 -8.88 19.15
C ALA A 14 -27.29 -8.23 19.56
N VAL A 15 -26.77 -7.31 18.74
CA VAL A 15 -25.56 -6.52 19.04
C VAL A 15 -25.79 -5.66 20.31
N GLU A 16 -26.94 -4.97 20.45
CA GLU A 16 -27.25 -4.18 21.64
C GLU A 16 -27.24 -5.03 22.92
N LYS A 17 -27.75 -6.27 22.85
CA LYS A 17 -27.67 -7.21 23.97
C LYS A 17 -26.24 -7.65 24.29
N ALA A 18 -25.42 -7.87 23.27
CA ALA A 18 -24.02 -8.21 23.44
C ALA A 18 -23.23 -7.05 24.09
N TYR A 19 -23.54 -5.80 23.73
CA TYR A 19 -22.96 -4.62 24.41
C TYR A 19 -23.34 -4.55 25.89
N GLN A 20 -24.62 -4.86 26.22
CA GLN A 20 -25.05 -4.95 27.62
C GLN A 20 -24.35 -6.06 28.41
N ALA A 21 -23.86 -7.10 27.70
CA ALA A 21 -23.04 -8.16 28.27
C ALA A 21 -21.52 -7.83 28.29
N GLY A 22 -21.11 -6.60 27.89
CA GLY A 22 -19.74 -6.15 27.94
C GLY A 22 -18.89 -6.45 26.70
N GLN A 23 -19.51 -6.91 25.61
CA GLN A 23 -18.81 -7.05 24.32
C GLN A 23 -18.67 -5.69 23.62
N ASP A 24 -17.70 -5.56 22.73
CA ASP A 24 -17.51 -4.42 21.85
C ASP A 24 -17.57 -4.86 20.37
N ASP A 25 -17.63 -3.91 19.44
CA ASP A 25 -17.74 -4.18 17.99
C ASP A 25 -16.65 -5.15 17.49
N TYR A 26 -15.44 -5.07 18.04
CA TYR A 26 -14.31 -5.88 17.60
C TYR A 26 -14.41 -7.34 18.08
N HIS A 27 -15.02 -7.57 19.25
CA HIS A 27 -15.10 -8.88 19.91
C HIS A 27 -16.53 -9.45 19.95
N LEU A 28 -17.43 -8.97 19.07
CA LEU A 28 -18.78 -9.54 18.97
C LEU A 28 -18.71 -11.02 18.57
N GLU A 29 -19.22 -11.89 19.41
CA GLU A 29 -19.33 -13.31 19.11
C GLU A 29 -20.26 -13.57 17.91
N PRO A 30 -20.09 -14.70 17.19
CA PRO A 30 -20.91 -15.02 16.02
C PRO A 30 -22.39 -15.03 16.33
N MET A 31 -23.19 -14.30 15.55
CA MET A 31 -24.64 -14.19 15.63
C MET A 31 -25.25 -14.66 14.33
N VAL A 32 -26.25 -15.51 14.37
CA VAL A 32 -26.90 -16.08 13.17
C VAL A 32 -28.39 -15.86 13.23
N LEU A 33 -29.00 -15.42 12.13
CA LEU A 33 -30.42 -15.31 11.95
C LEU A 33 -31.03 -16.71 11.80
N VAL A 34 -32.04 -17.01 12.67
CA VAL A 34 -32.73 -18.30 12.68
C VAL A 34 -34.23 -18.08 12.42
N GLU A 35 -34.77 -18.80 11.44
CA GLU A 35 -36.20 -18.84 11.16
C GLU A 35 -36.69 -20.29 11.21
N ASN A 36 -37.79 -20.53 11.92
CA ASN A 36 -38.36 -21.87 12.09
C ASN A 36 -37.31 -22.89 12.61
N GLY A 37 -36.40 -22.46 13.48
CA GLY A 37 -35.37 -23.32 14.07
C GLY A 37 -34.20 -23.65 13.12
N LYS A 38 -34.11 -23.02 11.95
CA LYS A 38 -33.02 -23.23 10.97
C LYS A 38 -32.28 -21.93 10.66
N PRO A 39 -30.94 -21.96 10.51
CA PRO A 39 -30.18 -20.83 10.04
C PRO A 39 -30.63 -20.38 8.65
N VAL A 40 -30.74 -19.06 8.45
CA VAL A 40 -31.05 -18.44 7.17
C VAL A 40 -29.73 -18.11 6.43
N GLY A 41 -29.71 -18.30 5.11
CA GLY A 41 -28.60 -17.89 4.27
C GLY A 41 -27.28 -18.65 4.53
N LYS A 42 -27.39 -19.93 4.95
CA LYS A 42 -26.20 -20.78 5.05
C LYS A 42 -25.61 -21.01 3.65
N ILE A 43 -24.30 -20.82 3.50
CA ILE A 43 -23.58 -21.15 2.25
C ILE A 43 -23.64 -22.65 2.01
N GLY A 44 -24.01 -23.05 0.81
CA GLY A 44 -24.27 -24.43 0.40
C GLY A 44 -23.63 -24.79 -0.93
N ASP A 45 -23.86 -26.03 -1.37
CA ASP A 45 -23.39 -26.53 -2.66
C ASP A 45 -24.01 -25.73 -3.82
N GLY A 46 -23.16 -25.36 -4.81
CA GLY A 46 -23.57 -24.61 -5.99
C GLY A 46 -23.80 -23.13 -5.79
N ASP A 47 -23.62 -22.60 -4.58
CA ASP A 47 -23.69 -21.16 -4.29
C ASP A 47 -22.50 -20.41 -4.91
N ALA A 48 -22.62 -19.09 -5.00
CA ALA A 48 -21.50 -18.19 -5.22
C ALA A 48 -21.23 -17.37 -3.95
N ALA A 49 -19.97 -17.13 -3.65
CA ALA A 49 -19.57 -16.29 -2.52
C ALA A 49 -18.53 -15.25 -2.98
N VAL A 50 -18.75 -13.99 -2.63
CA VAL A 50 -17.78 -12.92 -2.87
C VAL A 50 -17.26 -12.41 -1.54
N PHE A 51 -15.97 -12.56 -1.32
CA PHE A 51 -15.29 -11.98 -0.16
C PHE A 51 -14.90 -10.54 -0.47
N CYS A 52 -15.70 -9.60 0.04
CA CYS A 52 -15.56 -8.17 -0.22
C CYS A 52 -14.46 -7.54 0.65
N CYS A 53 -13.27 -8.15 0.63
CA CYS A 53 -12.09 -7.71 1.37
C CYS A 53 -10.95 -7.35 0.41
N ARG A 54 -10.21 -6.30 0.72
CA ARG A 54 -9.11 -5.78 -0.11
C ARG A 54 -7.72 -5.89 0.52
N ARG A 55 -7.60 -6.41 1.74
CA ARG A 55 -6.33 -6.63 2.43
C ARG A 55 -6.49 -7.80 3.40
N GLY A 56 -5.60 -8.78 3.33
CA GLY A 56 -5.76 -9.99 4.09
C GLY A 56 -4.59 -10.36 4.96
N GLU A 57 -4.73 -10.18 6.28
CA GLU A 57 -3.90 -10.91 7.24
C GLU A 57 -4.72 -12.01 7.91
N ARG A 58 -5.93 -11.68 8.38
CA ARG A 58 -6.86 -12.61 9.06
C ARG A 58 -7.81 -13.31 8.10
N GLU A 59 -8.07 -12.70 6.96
CA GLU A 59 -8.93 -13.20 5.89
C GLU A 59 -8.35 -14.41 5.17
N ILE A 60 -7.05 -14.66 5.32
CA ILE A 60 -6.38 -15.83 4.75
C ILE A 60 -7.02 -17.12 5.26
N GLU A 61 -7.20 -17.26 6.57
CA GLU A 61 -7.78 -18.49 7.16
C GLU A 61 -9.24 -18.68 6.77
N LEU A 62 -10.01 -17.59 6.67
CA LEU A 62 -11.40 -17.66 6.20
C LEU A 62 -11.48 -18.10 4.74
N THR A 63 -10.58 -17.60 3.88
CA THR A 63 -10.51 -18.03 2.49
C THR A 63 -10.08 -19.48 2.37
N GLU A 64 -9.07 -19.92 3.13
CA GLU A 64 -8.67 -21.33 3.23
C GLU A 64 -9.82 -22.22 3.68
N LEU A 65 -10.61 -21.77 4.66
CA LEU A 65 -11.77 -22.50 5.14
C LEU A 65 -12.73 -22.89 4.00
N PHE A 66 -12.91 -22.02 3.02
CA PHE A 66 -13.82 -22.26 1.88
C PHE A 66 -13.15 -22.94 0.70
N THR A 67 -11.85 -22.71 0.47
CA THR A 67 -11.18 -23.04 -0.79
C THR A 67 -10.11 -24.14 -0.70
N ASP A 68 -9.50 -24.34 0.49
CA ASP A 68 -8.46 -25.36 0.66
C ASP A 68 -9.11 -26.71 1.05
N PRO A 69 -9.01 -27.76 0.20
CA PRO A 69 -9.57 -29.07 0.52
C PRO A 69 -8.94 -29.71 1.76
N ASP A 70 -7.68 -29.38 2.06
CA ASP A 70 -6.91 -29.97 3.16
C ASP A 70 -7.04 -29.18 4.49
N PHE A 71 -7.82 -28.09 4.50
CA PHE A 71 -8.05 -27.30 5.71
C PHE A 71 -8.72 -28.11 6.81
N ASN A 72 -8.06 -28.23 7.96
CA ASN A 72 -8.46 -29.11 9.07
C ASN A 72 -8.47 -28.45 10.44
N LYS A 73 -8.30 -27.11 10.52
CA LYS A 73 -8.32 -26.37 11.80
C LYS A 73 -9.69 -26.38 12.49
N VAL A 74 -10.77 -26.48 11.72
CA VAL A 74 -12.13 -26.64 12.23
C VAL A 74 -12.87 -27.72 11.46
N GLN A 75 -13.85 -28.38 12.12
CA GLN A 75 -14.71 -29.33 11.46
C GLN A 75 -15.68 -28.62 10.52
N ARG A 76 -15.66 -28.96 9.22
CA ARG A 76 -16.53 -28.39 8.20
C ARG A 76 -17.02 -29.45 7.21
N ASN A 77 -18.11 -29.16 6.55
CA ASN A 77 -18.49 -29.90 5.35
C ASN A 77 -17.80 -29.26 4.13
N GLN A 78 -17.17 -30.06 3.30
CA GLN A 78 -16.69 -29.57 2.02
C GLN A 78 -17.88 -29.22 1.12
N LEU A 79 -17.88 -27.98 0.62
CA LEU A 79 -18.90 -27.52 -0.33
C LEU A 79 -18.51 -27.94 -1.75
N LYS A 80 -19.51 -28.36 -2.52
CA LYS A 80 -19.33 -28.75 -3.92
C LYS A 80 -19.77 -27.62 -4.83
N ASP A 81 -19.01 -27.36 -5.88
CA ASP A 81 -19.36 -26.37 -6.89
C ASP A 81 -19.63 -24.97 -6.30
N LEU A 82 -18.86 -24.59 -5.28
CA LEU A 82 -18.86 -23.23 -4.74
C LEU A 82 -17.99 -22.33 -5.61
N ASP A 83 -18.57 -21.28 -6.20
CA ASP A 83 -17.80 -20.22 -6.88
C ASP A 83 -17.37 -19.17 -5.84
N PHE A 84 -16.11 -19.28 -5.35
CA PHE A 84 -15.58 -18.40 -4.32
C PHE A 84 -14.68 -17.33 -4.95
N VAL A 85 -15.15 -16.08 -4.95
CA VAL A 85 -14.48 -14.92 -5.54
C VAL A 85 -13.81 -14.10 -4.43
N ILE A 86 -12.55 -13.72 -4.65
CA ILE A 86 -11.87 -12.71 -3.83
C ILE A 86 -11.84 -11.37 -4.56
N MET A 87 -11.95 -10.27 -3.79
CA MET A 87 -12.02 -8.94 -4.39
C MET A 87 -10.67 -8.50 -4.94
N THR A 88 -9.61 -8.64 -4.15
CA THR A 88 -8.20 -8.38 -4.54
C THR A 88 -7.36 -9.58 -4.14
N MET A 89 -6.19 -9.72 -4.75
CA MET A 89 -5.23 -10.76 -4.34
C MET A 89 -4.42 -10.29 -3.13
N TYR A 90 -4.66 -10.88 -1.99
CA TYR A 90 -3.97 -10.57 -0.74
C TYR A 90 -2.96 -11.62 -0.28
N HIS A 91 -2.80 -12.72 -1.04
CA HIS A 91 -1.74 -13.70 -0.83
C HIS A 91 -1.58 -14.57 -2.09
N ASP A 92 -0.33 -14.88 -2.48
CA ASP A 92 0.01 -15.63 -3.70
C ASP A 92 -0.62 -17.02 -3.81
N LYS A 93 -0.88 -17.69 -2.67
CA LYS A 93 -1.56 -18.99 -2.66
C LYS A 93 -2.98 -18.97 -3.22
N PHE A 94 -3.57 -17.79 -3.35
CA PHE A 94 -4.92 -17.59 -3.89
C PHE A 94 -4.94 -17.13 -5.34
N LYS A 95 -3.79 -17.12 -6.02
CA LYS A 95 -3.67 -16.66 -7.42
C LYS A 95 -4.55 -17.41 -8.42
N ASP A 96 -4.94 -18.65 -8.09
CA ASP A 96 -5.78 -19.50 -8.94
C ASP A 96 -7.29 -19.35 -8.66
N LEU A 97 -7.67 -18.55 -7.67
CA LEU A 97 -9.08 -18.19 -7.43
C LEU A 97 -9.57 -17.13 -8.42
N PRO A 98 -10.88 -17.02 -8.66
CA PRO A 98 -11.44 -15.85 -9.34
C PRO A 98 -11.16 -14.57 -8.55
N ILE A 99 -10.38 -13.65 -9.15
CA ILE A 99 -9.96 -12.37 -8.53
C ILE A 99 -10.64 -11.24 -9.30
N ALA A 100 -11.50 -10.47 -8.62
CA ALA A 100 -12.24 -9.39 -9.29
C ALA A 100 -11.33 -8.23 -9.71
N PHE A 101 -10.40 -7.83 -8.85
CA PHE A 101 -9.39 -6.80 -9.13
C PHE A 101 -8.01 -7.42 -8.93
N ALA A 102 -7.51 -8.09 -9.96
CA ALA A 102 -6.16 -8.64 -9.94
C ALA A 102 -5.13 -7.55 -9.67
N PRO A 103 -3.98 -7.89 -9.04
CA PRO A 103 -2.89 -6.95 -8.83
C PRO A 103 -2.53 -6.27 -10.15
N SER A 104 -2.33 -4.96 -10.11
CA SER A 104 -1.82 -4.27 -11.29
C SER A 104 -0.31 -4.48 -11.33
N HIS A 105 0.15 -5.40 -12.16
CA HIS A 105 1.57 -5.44 -12.49
C HIS A 105 1.99 -4.13 -13.14
N VAL A 106 3.05 -3.54 -12.63
CA VAL A 106 3.67 -2.39 -13.27
C VAL A 106 4.47 -2.88 -14.48
N VAL A 107 3.89 -2.73 -15.66
CA VAL A 107 4.58 -3.06 -16.91
C VAL A 107 5.70 -2.06 -17.16
N LYS A 108 6.88 -2.53 -17.56
CA LYS A 108 8.06 -1.70 -17.84
C LYS A 108 8.50 -0.83 -16.64
N PRO A 109 8.70 -1.40 -15.43
CA PRO A 109 9.39 -0.65 -14.37
C PRO A 109 10.82 -0.31 -14.79
N LEU A 110 11.44 0.64 -14.11
CA LEU A 110 12.81 1.10 -14.40
C LEU A 110 13.81 -0.06 -14.50
N ALA A 111 13.77 -0.99 -13.55
CA ALA A 111 14.68 -2.14 -13.54
C ALA A 111 14.54 -3.02 -14.80
N GLN A 112 13.32 -3.24 -15.28
CA GLN A 112 13.08 -3.96 -16.55
C GLN A 112 13.66 -3.18 -17.74
N VAL A 113 13.44 -1.87 -17.80
CA VAL A 113 13.91 -1.03 -18.91
C VAL A 113 15.44 -0.99 -18.94
N LEU A 114 16.11 -0.89 -17.79
CA LEU A 114 17.56 -0.96 -17.66
C LEU A 114 18.10 -2.32 -18.13
N SER A 115 17.48 -3.41 -17.69
CA SER A 115 17.83 -4.77 -18.11
C SER A 115 17.72 -4.95 -19.63
N GLU A 116 16.63 -4.50 -20.25
CA GLU A 116 16.41 -4.57 -21.69
C GLU A 116 17.42 -3.69 -22.48
N ALA A 117 17.91 -2.61 -21.88
CA ALA A 117 18.97 -1.79 -22.41
C ALA A 117 20.38 -2.39 -22.18
N GLY A 118 20.47 -3.58 -21.59
CA GLY A 118 21.73 -4.28 -21.31
C GLY A 118 22.57 -3.62 -20.22
N LYS A 119 21.94 -2.86 -19.30
CA LYS A 119 22.62 -2.22 -18.17
C LYS A 119 22.62 -3.13 -16.96
N ASN A 120 23.75 -3.18 -16.24
CA ASN A 120 23.86 -3.86 -14.97
C ASN A 120 23.41 -2.94 -13.84
N GLN A 121 22.63 -3.49 -12.89
CA GLN A 121 22.06 -2.73 -11.79
C GLN A 121 22.28 -3.44 -10.45
N PHE A 122 22.35 -2.65 -9.39
CA PHE A 122 22.58 -3.12 -8.04
C PHE A 122 21.57 -2.46 -7.09
N HIS A 123 20.81 -3.28 -6.39
CA HIS A 123 19.78 -2.85 -5.44
C HIS A 123 20.20 -3.27 -4.03
N CYS A 124 20.25 -2.33 -3.09
CA CYS A 124 20.72 -2.58 -1.74
C CYS A 124 19.89 -1.83 -0.70
N ALA A 125 19.47 -2.55 0.33
CA ALA A 125 18.90 -1.98 1.55
C ALA A 125 19.06 -2.92 2.73
N GLU A 126 18.81 -2.43 3.94
CA GLU A 126 18.65 -3.31 5.09
C GLU A 126 17.31 -4.06 5.03
N SER A 127 17.17 -5.16 5.82
CA SER A 127 16.04 -6.10 5.69
C SER A 127 14.68 -5.47 5.89
N GLU A 128 14.55 -4.41 6.70
CA GLU A 128 13.30 -3.66 6.88
C GLU A 128 12.83 -2.98 5.57
N LYS A 129 13.76 -2.65 4.69
CA LYS A 129 13.50 -1.89 3.44
C LYS A 129 13.94 -2.63 2.16
N TYR A 130 14.40 -3.87 2.27
CA TYR A 130 14.84 -4.66 1.12
C TYR A 130 13.73 -4.88 0.08
N ALA A 131 12.53 -5.25 0.51
CA ALA A 131 11.40 -5.41 -0.40
C ALA A 131 11.01 -4.10 -1.13
N HIS A 132 11.32 -2.94 -0.55
CA HIS A 132 10.98 -1.65 -1.15
C HIS A 132 11.87 -1.33 -2.35
N VAL A 133 13.18 -1.59 -2.27
CA VAL A 133 14.10 -1.37 -3.40
C VAL A 133 14.12 -2.53 -4.40
N THR A 134 13.47 -3.66 -4.10
CA THR A 134 13.33 -4.82 -4.99
C THR A 134 11.88 -4.97 -5.43
N PHE A 135 11.05 -5.74 -4.75
CA PHE A 135 9.67 -6.07 -5.14
C PHE A 135 8.83 -4.84 -5.53
N PHE A 136 8.74 -3.82 -4.68
CA PHE A 136 7.91 -2.64 -4.97
C PHE A 136 8.51 -1.78 -6.09
N PHE A 137 9.81 -1.54 -6.06
CA PHE A 137 10.53 -0.79 -7.10
C PHE A 137 10.49 -1.51 -8.46
N ASN A 138 10.52 -2.83 -8.45
CA ASN A 138 10.43 -3.69 -9.64
C ASN A 138 8.97 -3.92 -10.11
N GLY A 139 8.02 -3.14 -9.57
CA GLY A 139 6.63 -3.16 -10.04
C GLY A 139 5.83 -4.40 -9.63
N GLY A 140 6.20 -5.05 -8.52
CA GLY A 140 5.56 -6.25 -8.00
C GLY A 140 6.19 -7.56 -8.51
N GLU A 141 7.39 -7.49 -9.13
CA GLU A 141 8.13 -8.68 -9.56
C GLU A 141 9.07 -9.14 -8.43
N ASN A 142 9.00 -10.42 -8.09
CA ASN A 142 9.84 -11.02 -7.04
C ASN A 142 11.22 -11.47 -7.54
N ALA A 143 11.32 -11.80 -8.82
CA ALA A 143 12.58 -12.24 -9.40
C ALA A 143 13.38 -11.03 -9.89
N PRO A 144 14.69 -10.96 -9.64
CA PRO A 144 15.52 -9.92 -10.20
C PRO A 144 15.52 -9.98 -11.74
N PHE A 145 15.57 -8.84 -12.39
CA PHE A 145 15.70 -8.76 -13.84
C PHE A 145 17.12 -9.16 -14.29
N PRO A 146 17.31 -9.64 -15.53
CA PRO A 146 18.65 -9.94 -16.05
C PRO A 146 19.62 -8.76 -15.88
N GLY A 147 20.76 -8.99 -15.23
CA GLY A 147 21.75 -7.95 -14.91
C GLY A 147 21.49 -7.19 -13.62
N GLU A 148 20.51 -7.61 -12.83
CA GLU A 148 20.21 -7.06 -11.50
C GLU A 148 20.80 -7.98 -10.41
N ASP A 149 21.54 -7.38 -9.49
CA ASP A 149 22.03 -8.02 -8.29
C ASP A 149 21.43 -7.32 -7.05
N ASP A 150 20.82 -8.11 -6.18
CA ASP A 150 20.12 -7.65 -4.99
C ASP A 150 20.88 -8.02 -3.72
N VAL A 151 21.10 -7.05 -2.84
CA VAL A 151 21.77 -7.28 -1.56
C VAL A 151 20.91 -6.82 -0.40
N CYS A 152 20.56 -7.78 0.46
CA CYS A 152 19.86 -7.54 1.72
C CYS A 152 20.87 -7.50 2.88
N VAL A 153 21.01 -6.35 3.52
CA VAL A 153 21.80 -6.19 4.73
C VAL A 153 20.92 -6.49 5.95
N PRO A 154 21.30 -7.41 6.86
CA PRO A 154 20.46 -7.66 8.03
C PRO A 154 20.27 -6.43 8.90
N SER A 155 19.02 -6.07 9.21
CA SER A 155 18.69 -5.05 10.20
C SER A 155 19.02 -5.53 11.63
N PRO A 156 19.25 -4.63 12.61
CA PRO A 156 19.47 -5.00 14.00
C PRO A 156 18.34 -5.88 14.55
N LYS A 157 18.69 -6.90 15.35
CA LYS A 157 17.71 -7.83 15.92
C LYS A 157 17.82 -7.88 17.43
N GLY A 158 16.65 -8.01 18.09
CA GLY A 158 16.59 -8.20 19.55
C GLY A 158 16.82 -6.94 20.38
N ILE A 159 16.80 -5.78 19.77
CA ILE A 159 16.86 -4.46 20.41
C ILE A 159 15.74 -3.57 19.86
N ASP A 160 15.28 -2.60 20.61
CA ASP A 160 14.42 -1.55 20.09
C ASP A 160 15.24 -0.63 19.19
N PHE A 161 14.72 -0.28 18.03
CA PHE A 161 15.46 0.48 17.01
C PHE A 161 15.94 1.86 17.50
N ASP A 162 15.23 2.49 18.44
CA ASP A 162 15.61 3.77 19.01
C ASP A 162 16.86 3.70 19.93
N GLN A 163 17.32 2.49 20.28
CA GLN A 163 18.59 2.27 21.00
C GLN A 163 19.79 2.23 20.05
N GLN A 164 19.56 2.03 18.74
CA GLN A 164 20.59 2.04 17.70
C GLN A 164 20.11 2.83 16.48
N PRO A 165 20.04 4.19 16.56
CA PRO A 165 19.48 5.03 15.48
C PRO A 165 20.24 4.97 14.15
N GLU A 166 21.51 4.51 14.14
CA GLU A 166 22.26 4.27 12.92
C GLU A 166 21.76 3.06 12.13
N LEU A 167 21.04 2.13 12.80
CA LEU A 167 20.57 0.87 12.23
C LEU A 167 21.71 0.10 11.54
N SER A 168 21.48 -0.43 10.34
CA SER A 168 22.51 -1.09 9.52
C SER A 168 23.06 -0.19 8.41
N LEU A 169 22.84 1.13 8.50
CA LEU A 169 23.27 2.11 7.50
C LEU A 169 24.78 2.05 7.17
N PRO A 170 25.70 1.86 8.16
CA PRO A 170 27.12 1.68 7.84
C PRO A 170 27.38 0.54 6.86
N ALA A 171 26.77 -0.61 7.09
CA ALA A 171 26.94 -1.79 6.25
C ALA A 171 26.25 -1.62 4.87
N VAL A 172 25.12 -0.93 4.80
CA VAL A 172 24.49 -0.56 3.54
C VAL A 172 25.40 0.36 2.71
N ALA A 173 25.97 1.39 3.34
CA ALA A 173 26.91 2.30 2.69
C ALA A 173 28.14 1.57 2.15
N ASP A 174 28.72 0.62 2.92
CA ASP A 174 29.86 -0.19 2.48
C ASP A 174 29.51 -1.05 1.24
N GLN A 175 28.30 -1.67 1.21
CA GLN A 175 27.84 -2.43 0.04
C GLN A 175 27.67 -1.55 -1.19
N VAL A 176 27.05 -0.37 -1.02
CA VAL A 176 26.87 0.61 -2.11
C VAL A 176 28.21 1.06 -2.66
N MET A 177 29.15 1.51 -1.82
CA MET A 177 30.48 1.95 -2.25
C MET A 177 31.27 0.83 -2.94
N GLY A 178 31.09 -0.43 -2.47
CA GLY A 178 31.66 -1.62 -3.10
C GLY A 178 31.06 -1.96 -4.47
N ALA A 179 29.85 -1.52 -4.77
CA ALA A 179 29.16 -1.69 -6.06
C ALA A 179 29.56 -0.59 -7.07
N LEU A 180 29.86 0.63 -6.58
CA LEU A 180 30.26 1.76 -7.43
C LEU A 180 31.52 1.43 -8.26
N GLY A 181 31.42 1.68 -9.55
CA GLY A 181 32.43 1.33 -10.57
C GLY A 181 32.14 0.01 -11.30
N LYS A 182 31.34 -0.89 -10.72
CA LYS A 182 30.98 -2.20 -11.30
C LYS A 182 29.65 -2.17 -12.04
N TYR A 183 28.66 -1.44 -11.54
CA TYR A 183 27.29 -1.38 -12.08
C TYR A 183 27.07 -0.04 -12.80
N ASP A 184 26.10 -0.04 -13.72
CA ASP A 184 25.69 1.17 -14.44
C ASP A 184 24.66 1.98 -13.64
N PHE A 185 23.79 1.28 -12.93
CA PHE A 185 22.79 1.86 -12.04
C PHE A 185 22.89 1.22 -10.64
N VAL A 186 22.84 2.07 -9.64
CA VAL A 186 22.82 1.64 -8.23
C VAL A 186 21.64 2.34 -7.55
N VAL A 187 20.80 1.59 -6.86
CA VAL A 187 19.73 2.14 -6.01
C VAL A 187 19.87 1.61 -4.59
N THR A 188 19.68 2.50 -3.63
CA THR A 188 19.72 2.15 -2.21
C THR A 188 18.69 2.92 -1.41
N ASN A 189 18.29 2.33 -0.29
CA ASN A 189 17.40 2.94 0.68
C ASN A 189 18.13 3.11 2.01
N PHE A 190 18.09 4.31 2.57
CA PHE A 190 18.55 4.65 3.91
C PHE A 190 17.33 4.66 4.84
N ALA A 191 17.14 3.58 5.59
CA ALA A 191 15.91 3.27 6.32
C ALA A 191 15.62 4.16 7.53
N ASN A 192 16.65 4.90 8.01
CA ASN A 192 16.65 5.54 9.32
C ASN A 192 15.51 6.54 9.54
N GLY A 193 15.19 7.36 8.53
CA GLY A 193 14.16 8.39 8.65
C GLY A 193 12.77 7.81 8.89
N ASP A 194 12.43 6.68 8.30
CA ASP A 194 11.15 6.01 8.53
C ASP A 194 11.17 5.13 9.78
N VAL A 195 12.13 4.21 9.90
CA VAL A 195 12.18 3.24 11.00
C VAL A 195 12.28 3.95 12.36
N ILE A 196 13.18 4.91 12.49
CA ILE A 196 13.32 5.71 13.71
C ILE A 196 12.21 6.75 13.81
N GLY A 197 11.72 7.26 12.68
CA GLY A 197 10.58 8.18 12.60
C GLY A 197 9.31 7.61 13.25
N HIS A 198 9.09 6.32 13.21
CA HIS A 198 7.97 5.66 13.88
C HIS A 198 8.12 5.57 15.40
N THR A 199 9.31 5.76 15.93
CA THR A 199 9.51 5.81 17.39
C THR A 199 9.02 7.13 17.96
N LEU A 200 8.69 7.16 19.24
CA LEU A 200 8.32 8.39 19.94
C LEU A 200 9.52 9.06 20.65
N ASN A 201 10.74 8.57 20.34
CA ASN A 201 11.99 9.03 20.97
C ASN A 201 12.62 10.15 20.13
N THR A 202 12.39 11.40 20.52
CA THR A 202 12.94 12.59 19.85
C THR A 202 14.47 12.56 19.75
N ALA A 203 15.16 12.14 20.81
CA ALA A 203 16.63 12.09 20.80
C ALA A 203 17.14 11.08 19.75
N ALA A 204 16.51 9.93 19.63
CA ALA A 204 16.85 8.94 18.61
C ALA A 204 16.59 9.47 17.18
N LYS A 205 15.51 10.25 16.97
CA LYS A 205 15.26 10.89 15.68
C LYS A 205 16.37 11.87 15.28
N LEU A 206 16.82 12.70 16.20
CA LEU A 206 17.93 13.65 15.95
C LEU A 206 19.24 12.90 15.61
N GLU A 207 19.55 11.83 16.35
CA GLU A 207 20.73 11.00 16.04
C GLU A 207 20.61 10.28 14.69
N ALA A 208 19.44 9.76 14.32
CA ALA A 208 19.20 9.18 13.01
C ALA A 208 19.45 10.18 11.88
N CYS A 209 19.02 11.44 12.03
CA CYS A 209 19.29 12.50 11.05
C CYS A 209 20.79 12.76 10.88
N LYS A 210 21.57 12.76 11.96
CA LYS A 210 23.04 12.92 11.89
C LYS A 210 23.70 11.76 11.13
N HIS A 211 23.29 10.52 11.42
CA HIS A 211 23.81 9.35 10.71
C HIS A 211 23.49 9.40 9.21
N VAL A 212 22.25 9.75 8.83
CA VAL A 212 21.87 9.90 7.42
C VAL A 212 22.73 10.98 6.75
N SER A 213 22.91 12.16 7.36
CA SER A 213 23.75 13.23 6.83
C SER A 213 25.20 12.77 6.64
N HIS A 214 25.76 12.05 7.61
CA HIS A 214 27.14 11.53 7.53
C HIS A 214 27.31 10.51 6.40
N TYR A 215 26.40 9.53 6.27
CA TYR A 215 26.55 8.51 5.23
C TYR A 215 26.16 9.01 3.85
N LEU A 216 25.32 10.04 3.73
CA LEU A 216 25.16 10.79 2.47
C LEU A 216 26.50 11.40 2.04
N ASP A 217 27.23 12.07 2.95
CA ASP A 217 28.53 12.66 2.65
C ASP A 217 29.50 11.62 2.07
N VAL A 218 29.68 10.51 2.80
CA VAL A 218 30.64 9.46 2.41
C VAL A 218 30.26 8.82 1.07
N VAL A 219 29.00 8.43 0.89
CA VAL A 219 28.55 7.69 -0.31
C VAL A 219 28.48 8.59 -1.53
N VAL A 220 27.98 9.82 -1.40
CA VAL A 220 27.87 10.76 -2.52
C VAL A 220 29.25 11.18 -3.02
N HIS A 221 30.19 11.50 -2.13
CA HIS A 221 31.55 11.87 -2.55
C HIS A 221 32.26 10.72 -3.29
N ASP A 222 32.15 9.48 -2.80
CA ASP A 222 32.72 8.32 -3.50
C ASP A 222 32.08 8.09 -4.88
N ALA A 223 30.75 8.25 -4.99
CA ALA A 223 30.03 8.10 -6.25
C ALA A 223 30.44 9.18 -7.28
N LEU A 224 30.46 10.44 -6.87
CA LEU A 224 30.89 11.55 -7.73
C LEU A 224 32.35 11.39 -8.19
N ALA A 225 33.25 10.97 -7.29
CA ALA A 225 34.66 10.69 -7.62
C ALA A 225 34.80 9.55 -8.64
N LYS A 226 33.85 8.58 -8.65
CA LYS A 226 33.80 7.49 -9.63
C LYS A 226 32.99 7.84 -10.89
N GLY A 227 32.57 9.11 -11.05
CA GLY A 227 31.90 9.63 -12.24
C GLY A 227 30.40 9.34 -12.34
N TYR A 228 29.76 8.90 -11.25
CA TYR A 228 28.31 8.71 -11.23
C TYR A 228 27.58 10.04 -11.15
N VAL A 229 26.47 10.16 -11.87
CA VAL A 229 25.44 11.15 -11.55
C VAL A 229 24.73 10.65 -10.31
N VAL A 230 24.53 11.51 -9.32
CA VAL A 230 23.90 11.12 -8.06
C VAL A 230 22.57 11.85 -7.89
N ALA A 231 21.50 11.09 -7.64
CA ALA A 231 20.23 11.62 -7.18
C ALA A 231 19.99 11.20 -5.73
N VAL A 232 19.56 12.17 -4.90
CA VAL A 232 19.09 11.94 -3.54
C VAL A 232 17.64 12.37 -3.46
N THR A 233 16.76 11.49 -2.99
CA THR A 233 15.34 11.76 -2.82
C THR A 233 14.79 11.04 -1.60
N ALA A 234 13.49 11.12 -1.37
CA ALA A 234 12.77 10.32 -0.39
C ALA A 234 11.50 9.75 -1.03
N ASP A 235 10.93 8.77 -0.39
CA ASP A 235 9.70 8.08 -0.82
C ASP A 235 8.44 8.67 -0.16
N HIS A 236 8.55 9.21 1.03
CA HIS A 236 7.55 9.97 1.79
C HIS A 236 8.20 10.75 2.93
N GLY A 237 7.41 11.54 3.68
CA GLY A 237 7.85 12.19 4.90
C GLY A 237 7.43 11.44 6.16
N ASN A 238 8.25 11.54 7.21
CA ASN A 238 8.00 11.02 8.56
C ASN A 238 8.83 11.78 9.61
N ILE A 239 10.18 11.64 9.55
CA ILE A 239 11.09 12.07 10.63
C ILE A 239 11.12 13.58 10.84
N GLU A 240 10.83 14.36 9.81
CA GLU A 240 10.79 15.83 9.84
C GLU A 240 9.70 16.38 10.74
N LYS A 241 8.81 15.54 11.29
CA LYS A 241 7.73 15.95 12.17
C LYS A 241 7.83 15.29 13.53
N LEU A 242 8.19 16.05 14.55
CA LEU A 242 8.39 15.56 15.93
C LEU A 242 7.10 15.48 16.74
N TYR A 243 6.14 16.38 16.48
CA TYR A 243 4.98 16.53 17.35
C TYR A 243 3.68 16.62 16.58
N THR A 244 2.64 16.05 17.17
CA THR A 244 1.24 16.24 16.73
C THR A 244 0.78 17.68 17.01
N ALA A 245 -0.34 18.09 16.43
CA ALA A 245 -0.96 19.40 16.71
C ALA A 245 -1.28 19.60 18.22
N ALA A 246 -1.39 18.53 19.00
CA ALA A 246 -1.59 18.56 20.45
C ALA A 246 -0.27 18.61 21.25
N GLY A 247 0.88 18.73 20.59
CA GLY A 247 2.20 18.80 21.23
C GLY A 247 2.70 17.45 21.79
N LYS A 248 2.11 16.33 21.39
CA LYS A 248 2.59 15.00 21.77
C LYS A 248 3.57 14.48 20.72
N PRO A 249 4.55 13.62 21.09
CA PRO A 249 5.42 12.98 20.11
C PRO A 249 4.61 12.33 18.98
N ASP A 250 5.07 12.50 17.74
CA ASP A 250 4.43 11.97 16.53
C ASP A 250 5.34 10.91 15.89
N GLY A 251 4.77 9.81 15.47
CA GLY A 251 5.45 8.73 14.72
C GLY A 251 4.73 8.40 13.42
N ALA A 252 3.81 9.24 12.97
CA ALA A 252 3.04 9.03 11.75
C ALA A 252 3.71 9.66 10.54
N HIS A 253 3.52 9.02 9.37
CA HIS A 253 3.91 9.62 8.10
C HIS A 253 3.22 10.96 7.86
N THR A 254 3.86 11.81 7.07
CA THR A 254 3.37 13.16 6.75
C THR A 254 2.84 13.26 5.31
N THR A 255 2.20 14.37 5.02
CA THR A 255 1.83 14.75 3.65
C THR A 255 2.81 15.76 3.05
N ASN A 256 3.95 15.99 3.70
CA ASN A 256 4.96 16.93 3.25
C ASN A 256 5.53 16.50 1.89
N LEU A 257 5.99 17.49 1.11
CA LEU A 257 6.77 17.24 -0.08
C LEU A 257 8.12 16.63 0.31
N VAL A 258 8.74 15.92 -0.62
CA VAL A 258 10.08 15.37 -0.43
C VAL A 258 11.07 16.06 -1.38
N PRO A 259 12.37 16.10 -1.06
CA PRO A 259 13.38 16.69 -1.92
C PRO A 259 13.75 15.76 -3.08
N PHE A 260 14.19 16.34 -4.17
CA PHE A 260 14.95 15.67 -5.24
C PHE A 260 16.18 16.50 -5.56
N ILE A 261 17.35 16.00 -5.22
CA ILE A 261 18.65 16.65 -5.41
C ILE A 261 19.37 15.92 -6.53
N LEU A 262 19.99 16.62 -7.48
CA LEU A 262 20.71 16.03 -8.61
C LEU A 262 22.10 16.65 -8.76
N MET A 263 23.11 15.79 -8.79
CA MET A 263 24.52 16.17 -8.90
C MET A 263 25.16 15.46 -10.08
N ASP A 264 25.78 16.20 -10.99
CA ASP A 264 26.52 15.67 -12.12
C ASP A 264 27.99 16.12 -12.04
N PRO A 265 28.97 15.21 -11.81
CA PRO A 265 30.38 15.58 -11.68
C PRO A 265 30.98 16.08 -12.98
N ALA A 266 30.33 15.86 -14.14
CA ALA A 266 30.79 16.38 -15.42
C ALA A 266 30.23 17.77 -15.75
N HIS A 267 29.30 18.28 -14.93
CA HIS A 267 28.66 19.58 -15.14
C HIS A 267 29.07 20.58 -14.06
N SER A 268 29.59 21.72 -14.47
CA SER A 268 29.92 22.83 -13.55
C SER A 268 28.77 23.84 -13.55
N GLY A 269 27.99 23.90 -12.51
CA GLY A 269 26.89 24.84 -12.31
C GLY A 269 25.55 24.19 -12.07
N PRO A 270 24.49 24.97 -11.80
CA PRO A 270 23.20 24.44 -11.44
C PRO A 270 22.50 23.76 -12.64
N ILE A 271 21.93 22.60 -12.39
CA ILE A 271 21.02 21.90 -13.31
C ILE A 271 19.60 22.45 -13.08
N ALA A 272 18.95 22.92 -14.13
CA ALA A 272 17.56 23.36 -14.00
C ALA A 272 16.64 22.15 -13.71
N LEU A 273 16.05 22.12 -12.53
CA LEU A 273 15.10 21.09 -12.10
C LEU A 273 13.71 21.69 -11.95
N ARG A 274 12.69 20.94 -12.37
CA ARG A 274 11.29 21.27 -12.11
C ARG A 274 10.76 20.52 -10.89
N ASP A 275 9.77 21.08 -10.22
CA ASP A 275 8.98 20.35 -9.25
C ASP A 275 8.14 19.27 -9.96
N GLY A 276 7.83 18.18 -9.21
CA GLY A 276 7.11 17.05 -9.78
C GLY A 276 6.52 16.10 -8.75
N CYS A 277 6.49 14.82 -9.09
CA CYS A 277 6.07 13.73 -8.22
C CYS A 277 7.05 12.55 -8.29
N LEU A 278 6.89 11.57 -7.42
CA LEU A 278 7.80 10.40 -7.36
C LEU A 278 7.85 9.63 -8.70
N GLY A 279 6.74 9.59 -9.45
CA GLY A 279 6.70 9.00 -10.79
C GLY A 279 7.57 9.68 -11.84
N ASP A 280 8.16 10.83 -11.54
CA ASP A 280 9.07 11.55 -12.45
C ASP A 280 10.53 11.12 -12.28
N VAL A 281 10.85 10.35 -11.23
CA VAL A 281 12.25 9.95 -10.93
C VAL A 281 12.77 8.93 -11.94
N ALA A 282 12.04 7.85 -12.24
CA ALA A 282 12.49 6.87 -13.24
C ALA A 282 12.71 7.50 -14.64
N PRO A 283 11.82 8.35 -15.18
CA PRO A 283 12.09 9.11 -16.39
C PRO A 283 13.36 9.96 -16.31
N THR A 284 13.68 10.51 -15.12
CA THR A 284 14.91 11.28 -14.91
C THR A 284 16.13 10.38 -14.96
N VAL A 285 16.09 9.19 -14.34
CA VAL A 285 17.16 8.19 -14.43
C VAL A 285 17.41 7.80 -15.89
N LEU A 286 16.37 7.50 -16.65
CA LEU A 286 16.49 7.15 -18.07
C LEU A 286 17.09 8.28 -18.89
N ASN A 287 16.70 9.54 -18.63
CA ASN A 287 17.27 10.72 -19.27
C ASN A 287 18.78 10.85 -18.97
N VAL A 288 19.18 10.70 -17.70
CA VAL A 288 20.60 10.71 -17.29
C VAL A 288 21.39 9.63 -18.02
N MET A 289 20.87 8.43 -18.12
CA MET A 289 21.56 7.28 -18.73
C MET A 289 21.46 7.25 -20.27
N GLY A 290 20.70 8.18 -20.88
CA GLY A 290 20.51 8.24 -22.34
C GLY A 290 19.67 7.09 -22.89
N ILE A 291 18.77 6.52 -22.08
CA ILE A 291 17.90 5.40 -22.44
C ILE A 291 16.50 5.95 -22.80
N PRO A 292 15.90 5.51 -23.93
CA PRO A 292 14.57 5.94 -24.31
C PRO A 292 13.51 5.56 -23.26
N GLN A 293 12.67 6.51 -22.89
CA GLN A 293 11.55 6.29 -21.99
C GLN A 293 10.45 5.49 -22.70
N PRO A 294 9.96 4.37 -22.12
CA PRO A 294 8.85 3.60 -22.68
C PRO A 294 7.52 4.36 -22.53
N ALA A 295 6.57 4.07 -23.43
CA ALA A 295 5.27 4.74 -23.45
C ALA A 295 4.43 4.50 -22.17
N GLU A 296 4.69 3.43 -21.48
CA GLU A 296 4.05 3.06 -20.21
C GLU A 296 4.44 3.98 -19.04
N MET A 297 5.62 4.61 -19.11
CA MET A 297 6.02 5.62 -18.14
C MET A 297 5.43 6.97 -18.53
N THR A 298 4.48 7.47 -17.76
CA THR A 298 3.78 8.74 -18.02
C THR A 298 4.40 9.94 -17.30
N GLY A 299 5.33 9.69 -16.37
CA GLY A 299 6.14 10.72 -15.73
C GLY A 299 7.05 11.43 -16.72
N LYS A 300 7.67 12.53 -16.31
CA LYS A 300 8.57 13.34 -17.14
C LYS A 300 9.87 13.56 -16.40
N SER A 301 10.99 13.62 -17.10
CA SER A 301 12.27 13.97 -16.49
C SER A 301 12.17 15.29 -15.70
N LEU A 302 12.72 15.30 -14.49
CA LEU A 302 12.82 16.49 -13.65
C LEU A 302 13.90 17.46 -14.18
N ALA A 303 14.88 16.94 -14.94
CA ALA A 303 15.95 17.70 -15.59
C ALA A 303 15.74 17.76 -17.12
N GLU A 304 14.50 18.05 -17.55
CA GLU A 304 14.15 18.13 -18.98
C GLU A 304 14.98 19.22 -19.69
N GLY A 305 15.60 18.84 -20.80
CA GLY A 305 16.46 19.74 -21.57
C GLY A 305 17.93 19.82 -21.12
N HIS A 306 18.32 19.15 -20.04
CA HIS A 306 19.72 19.00 -19.67
C HIS A 306 20.37 17.84 -20.45
N ASP A 307 21.53 18.08 -21.07
CA ASP A 307 22.30 17.05 -21.77
C ASP A 307 23.36 16.46 -20.84
N PHE A 308 23.12 15.25 -20.39
CA PHE A 308 24.04 14.49 -19.53
C PHE A 308 25.19 13.82 -20.33
N GLY A 309 25.14 13.84 -21.67
CA GLY A 309 26.06 13.10 -22.52
C GLY A 309 25.64 11.62 -22.68
N LYS A 310 26.62 10.77 -23.01
CA LYS A 310 26.39 9.34 -23.28
C LYS A 310 27.01 8.46 -22.20
N ASP A 311 26.46 7.25 -22.08
CA ASP A 311 26.97 6.17 -21.20
C ASP A 311 27.21 6.60 -19.74
N ARG A 312 26.28 7.40 -19.20
CA ARG A 312 26.35 7.85 -17.81
C ARG A 312 25.92 6.74 -16.88
N LYS A 313 26.61 6.66 -15.76
CA LYS A 313 26.24 5.82 -14.62
C LYS A 313 25.49 6.65 -13.60
N MET A 314 24.57 6.02 -12.86
CA MET A 314 23.74 6.73 -11.90
C MET A 314 23.61 6.00 -10.56
N LEU A 315 23.69 6.76 -9.48
CA LEU A 315 23.32 6.33 -8.13
C LEU A 315 22.04 7.06 -7.71
N LEU A 316 21.04 6.30 -7.28
CA LEU A 316 19.81 6.80 -6.67
C LEU A 316 19.80 6.42 -5.19
N ILE A 317 19.83 7.42 -4.31
CA ILE A 317 19.71 7.24 -2.86
C ILE A 317 18.31 7.68 -2.45
N ILE A 318 17.56 6.79 -1.80
CA ILE A 318 16.23 7.04 -1.25
C ILE A 318 16.37 7.14 0.27
N CYS A 319 16.26 8.35 0.82
CA CYS A 319 16.20 8.58 2.25
C CYS A 319 14.75 8.31 2.73
N ASP A 320 14.48 7.12 3.21
CA ASP A 320 13.14 6.68 3.59
C ASP A 320 12.57 7.55 4.73
N GLY A 321 11.34 8.02 4.56
CA GLY A 321 10.69 8.87 5.56
C GLY A 321 11.30 10.26 5.75
N TRP A 322 11.90 10.87 4.69
CA TRP A 322 12.64 12.14 4.76
C TRP A 322 11.92 13.27 4.01
N GLY A 323 10.96 13.90 4.69
CA GLY A 323 10.17 15.01 4.13
C GLY A 323 10.85 16.36 4.27
N LEU A 324 10.29 17.35 3.57
CA LEU A 324 10.61 18.77 3.75
C LEU A 324 9.78 19.33 4.89
N GLY A 325 10.40 19.51 6.04
CA GLY A 325 9.74 19.95 7.27
C GLY A 325 9.47 21.45 7.34
N SER A 326 9.05 21.90 8.51
CA SER A 326 8.70 23.31 8.76
C SER A 326 9.89 24.23 9.01
N GLY A 327 11.07 23.66 9.31
CA GLY A 327 12.26 24.43 9.64
C GLY A 327 12.19 25.12 11.02
N ASP A 328 11.43 24.55 11.95
CA ASP A 328 11.27 25.06 13.31
C ASP A 328 11.60 24.00 14.37
N ASP A 329 11.30 24.28 15.65
CA ASP A 329 11.54 23.37 16.78
C ASP A 329 10.72 22.06 16.72
N GLY A 330 9.82 21.91 15.77
CA GLY A 330 9.05 20.70 15.49
C GLY A 330 9.64 19.80 14.42
N ASP A 331 10.77 20.20 13.82
CA ASP A 331 11.40 19.54 12.68
C ASP A 331 12.73 18.88 13.09
N ALA A 332 12.77 17.54 13.12
CA ALA A 332 13.96 16.82 13.53
C ALA A 332 15.17 17.05 12.63
N ILE A 333 14.96 17.19 11.31
CA ILE A 333 16.04 17.40 10.36
C ILE A 333 16.67 18.77 10.59
N HIS A 334 15.82 19.80 10.83
CA HIS A 334 16.27 21.14 11.12
C HIS A 334 17.02 21.25 12.46
N LEU A 335 16.57 20.52 13.49
CA LEU A 335 17.18 20.56 14.82
C LEU A 335 18.45 19.73 14.93
N ALA A 336 18.62 18.72 14.11
CA ALA A 336 19.79 17.85 14.13
C ALA A 336 21.01 18.56 13.50
N ASP A 337 22.21 18.18 13.94
CA ASP A 337 23.46 18.61 13.29
C ASP A 337 23.66 17.78 11.99
N THR A 338 23.22 18.35 10.86
CA THR A 338 23.19 17.70 9.55
C THR A 338 23.99 18.45 8.49
N PRO A 339 25.31 18.71 8.71
CA PRO A 339 26.08 19.66 7.92
C PRO A 339 26.14 19.30 6.42
N TYR A 340 26.20 18.00 6.07
CA TYR A 340 26.23 17.62 4.66
C TYR A 340 24.86 17.78 4.00
N TRP A 341 23.78 17.39 4.68
CA TRP A 341 22.42 17.62 4.20
C TRP A 341 22.15 19.11 3.95
N ASP A 342 22.54 19.96 4.89
CA ASP A 342 22.39 21.41 4.76
C ASP A 342 23.17 21.96 3.57
N SER A 343 24.39 21.45 3.33
CA SER A 343 25.19 21.84 2.17
C SER A 343 24.56 21.39 0.85
N LEU A 344 23.93 20.20 0.80
CA LEU A 344 23.23 19.74 -0.38
C LEU A 344 22.08 20.69 -0.77
N LEU A 345 21.29 21.15 0.17
CA LEU A 345 20.18 22.08 -0.09
C LEU A 345 20.69 23.50 -0.43
N ALA A 346 21.84 23.92 0.12
CA ALA A 346 22.40 25.24 -0.13
C ALA A 346 23.16 25.35 -1.46
N GLU A 347 23.84 24.29 -1.88
CA GLU A 347 24.82 24.34 -2.94
C GLU A 347 24.43 23.57 -4.19
N GLN A 348 23.58 22.54 -4.08
CA GLN A 348 23.22 21.68 -5.19
C GLN A 348 21.89 22.09 -5.85
N SER A 349 21.66 21.59 -7.05
CA SER A 349 20.36 21.72 -7.71
C SER A 349 19.34 20.78 -7.10
N TRP A 350 18.22 21.30 -6.64
CA TRP A 350 17.14 20.49 -6.07
C TRP A 350 15.74 21.03 -6.40
N SER A 351 14.75 20.17 -6.31
CA SER A 351 13.35 20.46 -6.52
C SER A 351 12.49 19.70 -5.52
N LYS A 352 11.19 19.93 -5.54
CA LYS A 352 10.21 19.33 -4.63
C LYS A 352 9.36 18.31 -5.35
N LEU A 353 9.13 17.15 -4.71
CA LEU A 353 8.26 16.12 -5.25
C LEU A 353 7.05 15.91 -4.34
N HIS A 354 5.88 15.74 -4.96
CA HIS A 354 4.71 15.20 -4.29
C HIS A 354 4.91 13.70 -4.00
N ALA A 355 4.80 13.33 -2.72
CA ALA A 355 5.00 11.97 -2.21
C ALA A 355 3.80 11.45 -1.40
N SER A 356 2.62 12.05 -1.55
CA SER A 356 1.43 11.70 -0.78
C SER A 356 0.16 11.87 -1.61
N GLY A 357 -0.95 11.33 -1.11
CA GLY A 357 -2.27 11.48 -1.70
C GLY A 357 -2.36 10.98 -3.14
N GLU A 358 -3.16 11.67 -3.95
CA GLU A 358 -3.46 11.28 -5.33
C GLU A 358 -2.23 11.24 -6.24
N HIS A 359 -1.18 11.99 -5.91
CA HIS A 359 0.06 12.03 -6.69
C HIS A 359 0.86 10.72 -6.67
N VAL A 360 0.61 9.88 -5.67
CA VAL A 360 1.24 8.56 -5.53
C VAL A 360 0.22 7.42 -5.52
N GLY A 361 -1.00 7.69 -6.03
CA GLY A 361 -2.05 6.68 -6.14
C GLY A 361 -2.74 6.33 -4.83
N LEU A 362 -2.64 7.18 -3.81
CA LEU A 362 -3.37 7.09 -2.55
C LEU A 362 -4.60 8.00 -2.55
N GLY A 363 -5.51 7.81 -1.60
CA GLY A 363 -6.66 8.69 -1.44
C GLY A 363 -6.25 10.13 -1.11
N SER A 364 -7.10 11.10 -1.48
CA SER A 364 -6.85 12.54 -1.25
C SER A 364 -6.54 12.82 0.22
N GLY A 365 -5.47 13.57 0.48
CA GLY A 365 -5.02 13.94 1.82
C GLY A 365 -4.41 12.82 2.66
N LYS A 366 -4.26 11.59 2.13
CA LYS A 366 -3.54 10.51 2.82
C LYS A 366 -2.04 10.75 2.76
N ALA A 367 -1.36 10.52 3.89
CA ALA A 367 0.09 10.51 3.95
C ALA A 367 0.68 9.44 3.01
N GLY A 368 1.89 9.66 2.52
CA GLY A 368 2.65 8.68 1.76
C GLY A 368 3.03 7.46 2.60
N ASN A 369 3.54 6.43 1.96
CA ASN A 369 4.13 5.25 2.59
C ASN A 369 5.17 4.62 1.67
N SER A 370 6.03 3.78 2.25
CA SER A 370 7.18 3.22 1.52
C SER A 370 6.75 2.33 0.34
N GLU A 371 5.65 1.57 0.45
CA GLU A 371 5.15 0.73 -0.65
C GLU A 371 4.73 1.58 -1.86
N ALA A 372 3.86 2.58 -1.64
CA ALA A 372 3.43 3.48 -2.70
C ALA A 372 4.60 4.31 -3.23
N GLY A 373 5.47 4.84 -2.37
CA GLY A 373 6.62 5.64 -2.75
C GLY A 373 7.56 4.90 -3.69
N HIS A 374 8.05 3.74 -3.28
CA HIS A 374 8.98 2.94 -4.10
C HIS A 374 8.33 2.39 -5.38
N SER A 375 7.04 2.01 -5.31
CA SER A 375 6.31 1.62 -6.53
C SER A 375 6.25 2.75 -7.55
N ASN A 376 6.01 3.99 -7.12
CA ASN A 376 5.99 5.14 -8.04
C ASN A 376 7.38 5.49 -8.55
N LEU A 377 8.41 5.46 -7.68
CA LEU A 377 9.82 5.70 -8.04
C LEU A 377 10.28 4.75 -9.15
N GLY A 378 9.96 3.46 -9.03
CA GLY A 378 10.34 2.44 -10.00
C GLY A 378 9.45 2.40 -11.25
N ALA A 379 8.15 2.71 -11.11
CA ALA A 379 7.19 2.63 -12.21
C ALA A 379 7.31 3.76 -13.23
N GLY A 380 7.88 4.91 -12.85
CA GLY A 380 7.89 6.10 -13.72
C GLY A 380 6.51 6.67 -14.01
N ARG A 381 5.55 6.41 -13.13
CA ARG A 381 4.15 6.88 -13.20
C ARG A 381 3.45 6.77 -11.86
N CYS A 382 2.29 7.41 -11.74
CA CYS A 382 1.42 7.21 -10.58
C CYS A 382 0.82 5.78 -10.61
N VAL A 383 1.07 5.00 -9.56
CA VAL A 383 0.55 3.64 -9.37
C VAL A 383 -0.59 3.68 -8.36
N MET A 384 -1.82 3.55 -8.84
CA MET A 384 -2.99 3.56 -7.96
C MET A 384 -3.01 2.33 -7.06
N GLN A 385 -3.17 2.56 -5.75
CA GLN A 385 -3.38 1.51 -4.77
C GLN A 385 -4.76 0.88 -4.90
N ASP A 386 -4.94 -0.36 -4.43
CA ASP A 386 -6.18 -1.11 -4.63
C ASP A 386 -7.42 -0.41 -4.08
N ASP A 387 -7.32 0.27 -2.93
CA ASP A 387 -8.45 1.03 -2.39
C ASP A 387 -8.90 2.18 -3.31
N VAL A 388 -7.96 2.87 -3.91
CA VAL A 388 -8.24 3.97 -4.85
C VAL A 388 -8.79 3.42 -6.17
N ARG A 389 -8.26 2.29 -6.66
CA ARG A 389 -8.78 1.61 -7.86
C ARG A 389 -10.23 1.16 -7.70
N LEU A 390 -10.53 0.55 -6.55
CA LEU A 390 -11.88 0.08 -6.22
C LEU A 390 -12.86 1.25 -6.09
N ASP A 391 -12.49 2.30 -5.34
CA ASP A 391 -13.32 3.48 -5.14
C ASP A 391 -13.58 4.22 -6.48
N ALA A 392 -12.55 4.33 -7.32
CA ALA A 392 -12.68 4.89 -8.66
C ALA A 392 -13.63 4.07 -9.53
N ALA A 393 -13.50 2.73 -9.51
CA ALA A 393 -14.35 1.84 -10.27
C ALA A 393 -15.82 1.90 -9.84
N VAL A 394 -16.09 2.05 -8.53
CA VAL A 394 -17.45 2.28 -8.02
C VAL A 394 -17.99 3.61 -8.52
N LYS A 395 -17.18 4.67 -8.47
CA LYS A 395 -17.57 6.04 -8.85
C LYS A 395 -17.85 6.19 -10.35
N ASP A 396 -17.04 5.58 -11.21
CA ASP A 396 -17.19 5.65 -12.67
C ASP A 396 -18.12 4.57 -13.24
N GLY A 397 -18.59 3.65 -12.39
CA GLY A 397 -19.51 2.55 -12.74
C GLY A 397 -18.84 1.35 -13.43
N SER A 398 -17.53 1.35 -13.61
CA SER A 398 -16.79 0.18 -14.18
C SER A 398 -16.80 -1.02 -13.24
N PHE A 399 -16.93 -0.81 -11.93
CA PHE A 399 -17.13 -1.86 -10.93
C PHE A 399 -18.26 -2.82 -11.30
N LYS A 400 -19.40 -2.27 -11.75
CA LYS A 400 -20.58 -3.05 -12.13
C LYS A 400 -20.43 -3.77 -13.49
N LYS A 401 -19.33 -3.54 -14.21
CA LYS A 401 -18.99 -4.24 -15.46
C LYS A 401 -17.93 -5.31 -15.27
N ASN A 402 -17.47 -5.52 -14.03
CA ASN A 402 -16.42 -6.48 -13.73
C ASN A 402 -16.90 -7.90 -14.10
N PRO A 403 -16.20 -8.61 -15.00
CA PRO A 403 -16.63 -9.91 -15.51
C PRO A 403 -16.66 -11.01 -14.45
N ILE A 404 -15.81 -10.91 -13.44
CA ILE A 404 -15.73 -11.92 -12.36
C ILE A 404 -16.99 -11.86 -11.48
N PHE A 405 -17.46 -10.66 -11.12
CA PHE A 405 -18.73 -10.53 -10.37
C PHE A 405 -19.93 -11.00 -11.21
N LEU A 406 -19.93 -10.66 -12.51
CA LEU A 406 -20.99 -11.13 -13.42
C LEU A 406 -20.99 -12.65 -13.53
N GLN A 407 -19.82 -13.29 -13.57
CA GLN A 407 -19.68 -14.75 -13.57
C GLN A 407 -20.25 -15.38 -12.29
N ALA A 408 -19.91 -14.85 -11.12
CA ALA A 408 -20.43 -15.34 -9.84
C ALA A 408 -21.96 -15.23 -9.74
N ILE A 409 -22.52 -14.13 -10.21
CA ILE A 409 -23.99 -13.92 -10.25
C ILE A 409 -24.63 -14.93 -11.21
N GLU A 410 -24.06 -15.15 -12.39
CA GLU A 410 -24.58 -16.09 -13.38
C GLU A 410 -24.45 -17.54 -12.90
N HIS A 411 -23.37 -17.89 -12.19
CA HIS A 411 -23.21 -19.21 -11.56
C HIS A 411 -24.37 -19.50 -10.59
N ALA A 412 -24.65 -18.61 -9.65
CA ALA A 412 -25.76 -18.76 -8.70
C ALA A 412 -27.13 -18.86 -9.42
N LYS A 413 -27.35 -18.04 -10.46
CA LYS A 413 -28.59 -18.10 -11.28
C LYS A 413 -28.75 -19.44 -11.99
N LYS A 414 -27.69 -19.88 -12.67
CA LYS A 414 -27.71 -21.15 -13.44
C LYS A 414 -28.00 -22.35 -12.53
N ASN A 415 -27.45 -22.34 -11.32
CA ASN A 415 -27.64 -23.40 -10.34
C ASN A 415 -28.95 -23.26 -9.55
N GLY A 416 -29.67 -22.13 -9.66
CA GLY A 416 -30.85 -21.83 -8.85
C GLY A 416 -30.53 -21.67 -7.36
N THR A 417 -29.33 -21.23 -7.05
CA THR A 417 -28.77 -21.14 -5.71
C THR A 417 -28.68 -19.69 -5.24
N ALA A 418 -27.76 -19.34 -4.34
CA ALA A 418 -27.64 -18.02 -3.76
C ALA A 418 -26.27 -17.36 -4.00
N LEU A 419 -26.26 -16.04 -3.96
CA LEU A 419 -25.04 -15.23 -3.87
C LEU A 419 -24.82 -14.78 -2.41
N HIS A 420 -23.64 -15.02 -1.90
CA HIS A 420 -23.22 -14.66 -0.55
C HIS A 420 -22.16 -13.57 -0.61
N LEU A 421 -22.34 -12.49 0.18
CA LEU A 421 -21.44 -11.35 0.25
C LEU A 421 -20.87 -11.26 1.65
N LEU A 422 -19.59 -11.63 1.81
CA LEU A 422 -18.87 -11.49 3.08
C LEU A 422 -18.36 -10.06 3.17
N ALA A 423 -18.90 -9.26 4.07
CA ALA A 423 -18.82 -7.80 4.01
C ALA A 423 -18.39 -7.17 5.34
N TYR A 424 -17.38 -6.30 5.28
CA TYR A 424 -17.05 -5.42 6.39
C TYR A 424 -18.09 -4.29 6.53
N LEU A 425 -18.67 -4.14 7.71
CA LEU A 425 -19.63 -3.08 8.02
C LEU A 425 -18.88 -1.78 8.37
N THR A 426 -18.37 -1.11 7.37
CA THR A 426 -17.59 0.11 7.51
C THR A 426 -17.54 0.88 6.18
N TYR A 427 -17.28 2.19 6.25
CA TYR A 427 -17.07 3.06 5.08
C TYR A 427 -15.58 3.41 4.84
N LYS A 428 -14.71 3.21 5.83
CA LYS A 428 -13.34 3.75 5.81
C LYS A 428 -12.30 2.79 6.41
N SER A 429 -12.42 1.49 6.17
CA SER A 429 -11.40 0.53 6.62
C SER A 429 -10.39 0.20 5.52
N SER A 430 -9.15 -0.10 5.89
CA SER A 430 -8.16 -0.68 4.99
C SER A 430 -8.58 -2.07 4.48
N HIS A 431 -9.51 -2.75 5.15
CA HIS A 431 -9.95 -4.11 4.82
C HIS A 431 -11.14 -4.17 3.87
N GLY A 432 -11.99 -3.16 3.85
CA GLY A 432 -13.15 -3.14 2.98
C GLY A 432 -14.01 -1.88 3.13
N CYS A 433 -15.04 -1.80 2.31
CA CYS A 433 -16.06 -0.76 2.35
C CYS A 433 -17.41 -1.40 2.02
N ILE A 434 -18.46 -1.03 2.75
CA ILE A 434 -19.82 -1.56 2.53
C ILE A 434 -20.40 -1.20 1.17
N ASP A 435 -19.87 -0.17 0.51
CA ASP A 435 -20.35 0.23 -0.81
C ASP A 435 -20.00 -0.82 -1.90
N TYR A 436 -18.96 -1.64 -1.72
CA TYR A 436 -18.63 -2.71 -2.67
C TYR A 436 -19.67 -3.83 -2.70
N PRO A 437 -20.03 -4.48 -1.57
CA PRO A 437 -21.08 -5.49 -1.60
C PRO A 437 -22.47 -4.91 -1.96
N LEU A 438 -22.75 -3.63 -1.68
CA LEU A 438 -23.97 -2.97 -2.15
C LEU A 438 -23.99 -2.85 -3.67
N ALA A 439 -22.86 -2.47 -4.31
CA ALA A 439 -22.77 -2.43 -5.76
C ALA A 439 -22.96 -3.82 -6.39
N ILE A 440 -22.41 -4.89 -5.78
CA ILE A 440 -22.62 -6.28 -6.24
C ILE A 440 -24.08 -6.68 -6.04
N CYS A 441 -24.71 -6.28 -4.95
CA CYS A 441 -26.13 -6.53 -4.70
C CYS A 441 -27.04 -5.88 -5.75
N GLU A 442 -26.71 -4.64 -6.18
CA GLU A 442 -27.41 -3.99 -7.29
C GLU A 442 -27.20 -4.74 -8.63
N MET A 443 -25.98 -5.24 -8.90
CA MET A 443 -25.74 -6.09 -10.08
C MET A 443 -26.58 -7.36 -10.05
N ALA A 444 -26.69 -8.02 -8.89
CA ALA A 444 -27.51 -9.22 -8.70
C ALA A 444 -29.00 -8.94 -8.97
N ARG A 445 -29.54 -7.81 -8.44
CA ARG A 445 -30.89 -7.33 -8.73
C ARG A 445 -31.12 -7.13 -10.25
N ASP A 446 -30.19 -6.41 -10.89
CA ASP A 446 -30.29 -6.10 -12.32
C ASP A 446 -30.23 -7.38 -13.19
N ALA A 447 -29.52 -8.41 -12.71
CA ALA A 447 -29.49 -9.73 -13.30
C ALA A 447 -30.71 -10.61 -12.96
N GLY A 448 -31.61 -10.19 -12.06
CA GLY A 448 -32.79 -10.94 -11.62
C GLY A 448 -32.47 -12.06 -10.63
N LEU A 449 -31.42 -11.92 -9.81
CA LEU A 449 -31.08 -12.84 -8.74
C LEU A 449 -31.59 -12.27 -7.40
N ASP A 450 -32.62 -12.90 -6.79
CA ASP A 450 -33.25 -12.43 -5.57
C ASP A 450 -32.61 -12.96 -4.30
N ARG A 451 -31.91 -14.10 -4.38
CA ARG A 451 -31.28 -14.78 -3.24
C ARG A 451 -29.86 -14.24 -3.03
N VAL A 452 -29.77 -13.08 -2.36
CA VAL A 452 -28.51 -12.43 -2.01
C VAL A 452 -28.42 -12.30 -0.48
N PHE A 453 -27.37 -12.84 0.12
CA PHE A 453 -27.17 -12.85 1.57
C PHE A 453 -25.89 -12.10 1.96
N PHE A 454 -26.00 -11.28 3.02
CA PHE A 454 -24.91 -10.52 3.60
C PHE A 454 -24.43 -11.18 4.89
N HIS A 455 -23.15 -11.52 4.94
CA HIS A 455 -22.42 -11.99 6.12
C HIS A 455 -21.58 -10.85 6.64
N ILE A 456 -21.91 -10.33 7.82
CA ILE A 456 -21.34 -9.08 8.32
C ILE A 456 -20.12 -9.35 9.20
N ILE A 457 -19.01 -8.65 8.89
CA ILE A 457 -17.84 -8.54 9.75
C ILE A 457 -17.84 -7.14 10.36
N PHE A 458 -18.02 -7.05 11.69
CA PHE A 458 -17.92 -5.77 12.40
C PHE A 458 -16.47 -5.36 12.54
N ASP A 459 -16.12 -4.16 12.06
CA ASP A 459 -14.73 -3.72 11.99
C ASP A 459 -14.14 -3.38 13.38
N GLY A 460 -14.84 -2.59 14.19
CA GLY A 460 -14.46 -2.24 15.55
C GLY A 460 -13.15 -1.48 15.72
N ARG A 461 -12.49 -1.08 14.62
CA ARG A 461 -11.24 -0.29 14.61
C ARG A 461 -11.36 1.03 13.85
N SER A 462 -11.94 1.00 12.66
CA SER A 462 -12.12 2.17 11.79
C SER A 462 -13.53 2.76 11.90
N THR A 463 -14.37 2.20 12.75
CA THR A 463 -15.71 2.66 13.10
C THR A 463 -15.73 3.21 14.53
N GLU A 464 -16.65 4.12 14.82
CA GLU A 464 -16.86 4.58 16.21
C GLU A 464 -17.29 3.42 17.10
N PRO A 465 -16.74 3.28 18.31
CA PRO A 465 -17.16 2.24 19.24
C PRO A 465 -18.66 2.31 19.51
N GLY A 466 -19.35 1.16 19.44
CA GLY A 466 -20.78 1.06 19.65
C GLY A 466 -21.64 1.50 18.46
N SER A 467 -21.05 1.73 17.28
CA SER A 467 -21.77 2.22 16.10
C SER A 467 -22.43 1.13 15.26
N ALA A 468 -22.19 -0.15 15.51
CA ALA A 468 -22.74 -1.24 14.69
C ALA A 468 -24.26 -1.22 14.54
N PRO A 469 -25.10 -0.95 15.57
CA PRO A 469 -26.55 -0.87 15.39
C PRO A 469 -26.99 0.21 14.42
N LYS A 470 -26.34 1.39 14.46
CA LYS A 470 -26.60 2.49 13.53
C LYS A 470 -26.22 2.11 12.10
N LEU A 471 -25.03 1.55 11.90
CA LEU A 471 -24.56 1.11 10.58
C LEU A 471 -25.42 -0.02 9.99
N LEU A 472 -25.95 -0.93 10.83
CA LEU A 472 -26.91 -1.96 10.40
C LEU A 472 -28.24 -1.34 9.96
N ALA A 473 -28.73 -0.29 10.63
CA ALA A 473 -29.95 0.40 10.22
C ALA A 473 -29.75 1.11 8.88
N GLU A 474 -28.62 1.78 8.68
CA GLU A 474 -28.25 2.42 7.40
C GLU A 474 -28.14 1.38 6.25
N LEU A 475 -27.58 0.20 6.55
CA LEU A 475 -27.49 -0.90 5.57
C LEU A 475 -28.89 -1.45 5.23
N ASP A 476 -29.78 -1.65 6.22
CA ASP A 476 -31.15 -2.07 5.99
C ASP A 476 -31.91 -1.11 5.04
N GLU A 477 -31.78 0.21 5.26
CA GLU A 477 -32.38 1.23 4.40
C GLU A 477 -31.86 1.16 2.95
N LYS A 478 -30.55 0.97 2.77
CA LYS A 478 -29.93 0.81 1.45
C LYS A 478 -30.41 -0.47 0.76
N LEU A 479 -30.48 -1.60 1.47
CA LEU A 479 -30.98 -2.86 0.93
C LEU A 479 -32.48 -2.80 0.59
N ASP A 480 -33.28 -2.06 1.35
CA ASP A 480 -34.68 -1.82 1.02
C ASP A 480 -34.82 -0.99 -0.25
N ALA A 481 -33.98 0.03 -0.45
CA ALA A 481 -33.94 0.81 -1.67
C ALA A 481 -33.49 0.00 -2.90
N ILE A 482 -32.52 -0.92 -2.73
CA ILE A 482 -32.09 -1.84 -3.78
C ILE A 482 -33.19 -2.85 -4.14
N GLY A 483 -33.95 -3.33 -3.16
CA GLY A 483 -35.04 -4.29 -3.33
C GLY A 483 -34.65 -5.76 -3.16
N VAL A 484 -33.35 -6.07 -3.13
CA VAL A 484 -32.81 -7.42 -2.84
C VAL A 484 -31.73 -7.34 -1.75
N GLY A 485 -31.25 -8.48 -1.28
CA GLY A 485 -30.25 -8.59 -0.22
C GLY A 485 -30.87 -8.77 1.16
N ARG A 486 -30.23 -9.60 1.98
CA ARG A 486 -30.65 -9.91 3.35
C ARG A 486 -29.44 -10.15 4.24
N ILE A 487 -29.40 -9.48 5.38
CA ILE A 487 -28.37 -9.68 6.43
C ILE A 487 -28.76 -10.93 7.21
N VAL A 488 -27.86 -11.91 7.30
CA VAL A 488 -28.17 -13.23 7.87
C VAL A 488 -27.32 -13.60 9.07
N ASP A 489 -26.16 -12.98 9.22
CA ASP A 489 -25.28 -13.18 10.36
C ASP A 489 -24.33 -12.01 10.58
N GLY A 490 -23.56 -12.09 11.65
CA GLY A 490 -22.51 -11.12 11.93
C GLY A 490 -21.55 -11.63 13.00
N VAL A 491 -20.27 -11.18 12.90
CA VAL A 491 -19.19 -11.51 13.82
C VAL A 491 -18.22 -10.35 13.94
N GLY A 492 -17.62 -10.16 15.10
CA GLY A 492 -16.55 -9.19 15.32
C GLY A 492 -15.28 -9.62 14.64
N ARG A 493 -14.55 -8.67 14.07
CA ARG A 493 -13.28 -8.91 13.37
C ARG A 493 -12.19 -9.55 14.26
N GLY A 494 -12.27 -9.40 15.56
CA GLY A 494 -11.31 -9.92 16.54
C GLY A 494 -11.53 -11.35 16.99
N VAL A 495 -12.64 -11.96 16.57
CA VAL A 495 -13.07 -13.31 16.98
C VAL A 495 -12.49 -14.39 16.08
#